data_5d594dadbf89028cedc886a51603b5c4
#
_entry.id   5d594dadbf89028cedc886a51603b5c4
#
_cell.length_a   1.000
_cell.length_b   1.000
_cell.length_c   1.000
_cell.angle_alpha   90.00
_cell.angle_beta   90.00
_cell.angle_gamma   90.00
#
_symmetry.space_group_name_H-M   'P 1'
#
loop_
_entity.id
_entity.type
_entity.pdbx_description
1 polymer ?
#
loop_
_entity_poly.entity_id
_entity_poly.type
_entity_poly.pdbx_seq_one_letter_code
_entity_poly.pdbx_strand_id
1 'polypeptide(L)'
;MRNERYRKNAISVRERHNERKNEVYSNPDVLLEYSHNNVTFKACEAATYAQQFDRMVEEGVVSTRGLKPDAYVFDELVFDVNTDYFETHGGYEYAKQFYAEVYELAKEIAGGEQYIISAIMHADERNRAMSEALGEDVYHYHLHVVYIPVVEKQILWSKRCKDESLRGTVKETITQVSRSKKWESKPVLDKDGNPMLNAKGKKILKSSYSVLQDDFFHFMRNAGYTDVERGERGSTEEHLTVTQFKVQAEQQRLEAVTGQVAQAEQNLEDAKAATAKQKKKLESLQKETKAAKTIALTVQDIEVMGKKATFGNNITLTPDECDTLKRYAVNGII
;
A
#
# COMPACT_ATOMS: atom_id res chain seq x y z
N MET A 1 -11.11 7.15 1.26
CA MET A 1 -12.33 7.31 2.07
C MET A 1 -13.49 6.57 1.42
N ARG A 2 -14.35 5.87 2.18
CA ARG A 2 -15.57 5.18 1.73
C ARG A 2 -16.68 5.35 2.77
N ASN A 3 -17.94 5.15 2.35
CA ASN A 3 -19.12 5.21 3.22
C ASN A 3 -19.99 3.97 3.00
N GLU A 4 -19.99 3.07 3.95
CA GLU A 4 -20.74 1.82 3.95
C GLU A 4 -22.04 1.95 4.75
N ARG A 5 -23.01 1.06 4.50
CA ARG A 5 -24.33 1.13 5.14
C ARG A 5 -24.70 -0.18 5.82
N TYR A 6 -25.33 -0.07 6.98
CA TYR A 6 -25.74 -1.26 7.72
C TYR A 6 -27.17 -1.16 8.25
N ARG A 7 -27.81 -2.31 8.26
CA ARG A 7 -29.07 -2.49 9.00
C ARG A 7 -28.76 -2.73 10.46
N LYS A 8 -29.76 -2.50 11.32
CA LYS A 8 -29.59 -2.69 12.76
C LYS A 8 -29.13 -4.12 13.13
N ASN A 9 -29.68 -5.14 12.48
CA ASN A 9 -29.33 -6.55 12.74
C ASN A 9 -27.94 -6.96 12.20
N ALA A 10 -27.31 -6.16 11.38
CA ALA A 10 -26.01 -6.46 10.77
C ALA A 10 -24.86 -5.66 11.38
N ILE A 11 -25.14 -4.65 12.21
CA ILE A 11 -24.11 -3.74 12.71
C ILE A 11 -23.12 -4.41 13.68
N SER A 12 -23.54 -5.49 14.36
CA SER A 12 -22.70 -6.22 15.31
C SER A 12 -21.41 -6.79 14.70
N VAL A 13 -21.42 -7.08 13.41
CA VAL A 13 -20.21 -7.54 12.69
C VAL A 13 -19.17 -6.41 12.64
N ARG A 14 -19.62 -5.19 12.36
CA ARG A 14 -18.74 -4.01 12.34
C ARG A 14 -18.30 -3.61 13.73
N GLU A 15 -19.19 -3.63 14.70
CA GLU A 15 -18.85 -3.39 16.10
C GLU A 15 -17.69 -4.30 16.54
N ARG A 16 -17.82 -5.61 16.31
CA ARG A 16 -16.76 -6.56 16.68
C ARG A 16 -15.44 -6.30 15.94
N HIS A 17 -15.50 -5.87 14.69
CA HIS A 17 -14.28 -5.51 13.93
C HIS A 17 -13.65 -4.23 14.49
N ASN A 18 -14.43 -3.17 14.63
CA ASN A 18 -13.93 -1.86 15.01
C ASN A 18 -13.42 -1.84 16.47
N GLU A 19 -14.13 -2.53 17.36
CA GLU A 19 -13.78 -2.63 18.80
C GLU A 19 -12.79 -3.78 19.11
N ARG A 20 -12.28 -4.46 18.08
CA ARG A 20 -11.37 -5.62 18.23
C ARG A 20 -11.92 -6.72 19.15
N LYS A 21 -13.23 -7.01 19.04
CA LYS A 21 -13.94 -8.03 19.85
C LYS A 21 -13.93 -9.44 19.23
N ASN A 22 -13.31 -9.64 18.07
CA ASN A 22 -13.15 -10.97 17.46
C ASN A 22 -11.85 -11.63 17.96
N GLU A 23 -11.89 -12.94 18.19
CA GLU A 23 -10.71 -13.74 18.54
C GLU A 23 -9.82 -13.99 17.32
N VAL A 24 -10.41 -14.02 16.11
CA VAL A 24 -9.71 -14.26 14.84
C VAL A 24 -10.24 -13.32 13.79
N TYR A 25 -9.34 -12.81 12.98
CA TYR A 25 -9.64 -11.94 11.82
C TYR A 25 -9.29 -12.64 10.52
N SER A 26 -10.11 -12.42 9.48
CA SER A 26 -9.80 -12.88 8.11
C SER A 26 -8.59 -12.18 7.50
N ASN A 27 -8.28 -10.97 7.99
CA ASN A 27 -7.04 -10.29 7.69
C ASN A 27 -5.94 -10.79 8.63
N PRO A 28 -4.95 -11.58 8.16
CA PRO A 28 -3.89 -12.14 9.01
C PRO A 28 -2.89 -11.09 9.52
N ASP A 29 -2.97 -9.86 9.00
CA ASP A 29 -2.09 -8.77 9.38
C ASP A 29 -2.67 -7.92 10.53
N VAL A 30 -3.85 -8.27 11.05
CA VAL A 30 -4.36 -7.72 12.31
C VAL A 30 -3.63 -8.39 13.47
N LEU A 31 -2.87 -7.60 14.21
CA LEU A 31 -2.06 -8.03 15.35
C LEU A 31 -2.71 -7.55 16.65
N LEU A 32 -3.52 -8.42 17.28
CA LEU A 32 -4.30 -8.06 18.47
C LEU A 32 -3.46 -7.59 19.65
N GLU A 33 -2.23 -8.06 19.77
CA GLU A 33 -1.26 -7.59 20.78
C GLU A 33 -0.90 -6.11 20.64
N TYR A 34 -1.08 -5.53 19.45
CA TYR A 34 -0.85 -4.12 19.15
C TYR A 34 -2.13 -3.26 19.22
N SER A 35 -3.28 -3.85 19.52
CA SER A 35 -4.56 -3.11 19.58
C SER A 35 -4.57 -2.02 20.66
N HIS A 36 -3.64 -2.04 21.60
CA HIS A 36 -3.43 -0.95 22.56
C HIS A 36 -2.93 0.35 21.90
N ASN A 37 -2.45 0.30 20.66
CA ASN A 37 -2.08 1.47 19.85
C ASN A 37 -3.28 2.09 19.13
N ASN A 38 -4.44 1.41 19.08
CA ASN A 38 -5.64 1.97 18.49
C ASN A 38 -6.11 3.18 19.29
N VAL A 39 -6.56 4.23 18.61
CA VAL A 39 -6.99 5.49 19.23
C VAL A 39 -8.50 5.61 19.13
N THR A 40 -9.17 5.69 20.29
CA THR A 40 -10.62 5.92 20.36
C THR A 40 -10.88 7.41 20.49
N PHE A 41 -11.38 8.06 19.44
CA PHE A 41 -11.83 9.46 19.47
C PHE A 41 -13.22 9.57 20.08
N LYS A 42 -14.10 8.57 19.85
CA LYS A 42 -15.39 8.43 20.50
C LYS A 42 -15.68 6.97 20.79
N ALA A 43 -15.91 6.67 22.06
CA ALA A 43 -16.38 5.35 22.50
C ALA A 43 -17.92 5.25 22.38
N CYS A 44 -18.42 4.05 22.09
CA CYS A 44 -19.83 3.73 22.25
C CYS A 44 -20.21 3.75 23.75
N GLU A 45 -21.23 4.49 24.12
CA GLU A 45 -21.64 4.67 25.52
C GLU A 45 -22.52 3.52 26.01
N ALA A 46 -23.15 2.74 25.11
CA ALA A 46 -23.89 1.54 25.42
C ALA A 46 -23.03 0.28 25.25
N ALA A 47 -23.51 -0.88 25.66
CA ALA A 47 -22.78 -2.13 25.51
C ALA A 47 -22.64 -2.57 24.06
N THR A 48 -23.55 -2.14 23.17
CA THR A 48 -23.49 -2.40 21.73
C THR A 48 -23.94 -1.17 20.91
N TYR A 49 -23.51 -1.10 19.65
CA TYR A 49 -23.95 -0.06 18.71
C TYR A 49 -25.47 -0.06 18.50
N ALA A 50 -26.07 -1.26 18.46
CA ALA A 50 -27.51 -1.40 18.33
C ALA A 50 -28.25 -0.85 19.56
N GLN A 51 -27.76 -1.09 20.78
CA GLN A 51 -28.33 -0.54 22.01
C GLN A 51 -28.15 0.98 22.10
N GLN A 52 -27.01 1.50 21.65
CA GLN A 52 -26.81 2.95 21.58
C GLN A 52 -27.84 3.60 20.65
N PHE A 53 -28.11 2.98 19.50
CA PHE A 53 -29.15 3.45 18.58
C PHE A 53 -30.55 3.44 19.23
N ASP A 54 -30.89 2.35 19.93
CA ASP A 54 -32.19 2.26 20.63
C ASP A 54 -32.35 3.36 21.66
N ARG A 55 -31.32 3.59 22.48
CA ARG A 55 -31.29 4.69 23.45
C ARG A 55 -31.50 6.05 22.79
N MET A 56 -30.80 6.33 21.65
CA MET A 56 -30.97 7.58 20.91
C MET A 56 -32.41 7.77 20.39
N VAL A 57 -33.09 6.66 20.01
CA VAL A 57 -34.51 6.71 19.61
C VAL A 57 -35.41 6.96 20.78
N GLU A 58 -35.21 6.30 21.93
CA GLU A 58 -35.98 6.44 23.15
C GLU A 58 -35.86 7.86 23.74
N GLU A 59 -34.67 8.42 23.73
CA GLU A 59 -34.36 9.78 24.18
C GLU A 59 -34.82 10.87 23.19
N GLY A 60 -35.29 10.49 22.01
CA GLY A 60 -35.72 11.43 20.95
C GLY A 60 -34.61 12.17 20.25
N VAL A 61 -33.33 11.76 20.41
CA VAL A 61 -32.19 12.32 19.69
C VAL A 61 -32.34 12.08 18.20
N VAL A 62 -32.84 10.89 17.81
CA VAL A 62 -33.17 10.54 16.43
C VAL A 62 -34.57 9.95 16.33
N SER A 63 -35.22 10.14 15.18
CA SER A 63 -36.57 9.63 14.93
C SER A 63 -36.54 8.59 13.79
N THR A 64 -37.11 7.43 14.05
CA THR A 64 -37.34 6.36 13.08
C THR A 64 -38.69 6.43 12.39
N ARG A 65 -39.46 7.50 12.63
CA ARG A 65 -40.83 7.66 12.13
C ARG A 65 -40.90 7.53 10.60
N GLY A 66 -41.66 6.56 10.12
CA GLY A 66 -41.85 6.27 8.70
C GLY A 66 -40.72 5.47 8.07
N LEU A 67 -39.77 4.93 8.82
CA LEU A 67 -38.81 3.95 8.33
C LEU A 67 -39.44 2.56 8.16
N LYS A 68 -38.96 1.83 7.19
CA LYS A 68 -39.25 0.39 7.03
C LYS A 68 -38.44 -0.42 8.04
N PRO A 69 -38.93 -1.59 8.47
CA PRO A 69 -38.22 -2.43 9.46
C PRO A 69 -36.80 -2.85 9.02
N ASP A 70 -36.58 -2.95 7.71
CA ASP A 70 -35.32 -3.36 7.10
C ASP A 70 -34.46 -2.18 6.61
N ALA A 71 -34.77 -0.96 7.03
CA ALA A 71 -34.04 0.24 6.63
C ALA A 71 -32.57 0.20 7.09
N TYR A 72 -31.70 0.82 6.32
CA TYR A 72 -30.33 1.11 6.72
C TYR A 72 -30.34 2.30 7.68
N VAL A 73 -29.93 2.06 8.91
CA VAL A 73 -29.96 3.07 10.00
C VAL A 73 -28.57 3.46 10.48
N PHE A 74 -27.53 2.74 10.05
CA PHE A 74 -26.14 3.09 10.31
C PHE A 74 -25.41 3.32 8.98
N ASP A 75 -24.52 4.27 9.00
CA ASP A 75 -23.46 4.45 8.01
C ASP A 75 -22.10 4.36 8.72
N GLU A 76 -21.09 3.90 8.01
CA GLU A 76 -19.71 3.86 8.45
C GLU A 76 -18.83 4.59 7.44
N LEU A 77 -18.16 5.65 7.89
CA LEU A 77 -17.07 6.27 7.14
C LEU A 77 -15.78 5.54 7.46
N VAL A 78 -15.06 5.14 6.44
CA VAL A 78 -13.69 4.62 6.58
C VAL A 78 -12.77 5.58 5.84
N PHE A 79 -11.91 6.22 6.61
CA PHE A 79 -10.86 7.08 6.08
C PHE A 79 -9.57 6.29 6.04
N ASP A 80 -9.03 6.16 4.85
CA ASP A 80 -7.90 5.32 4.52
C ASP A 80 -6.95 6.14 3.63
N VAL A 81 -5.72 6.28 4.06
CA VAL A 81 -4.65 7.00 3.37
C VAL A 81 -3.45 6.07 3.24
N ASN A 82 -2.67 6.25 2.19
CA ASN A 82 -1.51 5.41 1.93
C ASN A 82 -0.56 5.40 3.14
N THR A 83 -0.08 4.21 3.51
CA THR A 83 0.87 4.01 4.61
C THR A 83 2.14 4.84 4.41
N ASP A 84 2.66 4.90 3.18
CA ASP A 84 3.86 5.66 2.82
C ASP A 84 3.75 7.15 3.19
N TYR A 85 2.56 7.73 3.06
CA TYR A 85 2.30 9.10 3.48
C TYR A 85 2.62 9.32 4.96
N PHE A 86 2.18 8.42 5.82
CA PHE A 86 2.42 8.53 7.26
C PHE A 86 3.89 8.27 7.62
N GLU A 87 4.51 7.27 7.02
CA GLU A 87 5.91 6.93 7.29
C GLU A 87 6.86 8.09 6.93
N THR A 88 6.60 8.77 5.83
CA THR A 88 7.39 9.93 5.41
C THR A 88 7.17 11.19 6.27
N HIS A 89 6.12 11.23 7.09
CA HIS A 89 5.74 12.38 7.92
C HIS A 89 5.87 12.15 9.43
N GLY A 90 6.44 11.04 9.87
CA GLY A 90 6.66 10.77 11.29
C GLY A 90 5.79 9.64 11.88
N GLY A 91 5.20 8.81 11.02
CA GLY A 91 4.56 7.56 11.39
C GLY A 91 3.33 7.71 12.30
N TYR A 92 3.29 6.95 13.36
CA TYR A 92 2.15 6.83 14.27
C TYR A 92 1.67 8.14 14.88
N GLU A 93 2.56 8.98 15.39
CA GLU A 93 2.18 10.23 16.06
C GLU A 93 1.59 11.24 15.07
N TYR A 94 2.11 11.27 13.84
CA TYR A 94 1.54 12.09 12.78
C TYR A 94 0.16 11.55 12.34
N ALA A 95 0.00 10.23 12.22
CA ALA A 95 -1.28 9.61 11.91
C ALA A 95 -2.36 9.93 12.95
N LYS A 96 -2.01 9.93 14.25
CA LYS A 96 -2.93 10.35 15.32
C LYS A 96 -3.43 11.78 15.16
N GLN A 97 -2.53 12.72 14.87
CA GLN A 97 -2.89 14.11 14.65
C GLN A 97 -3.75 14.27 13.39
N PHE A 98 -3.35 13.60 12.31
CA PHE A 98 -4.09 13.58 11.05
C PHE A 98 -5.52 13.07 11.25
N TYR A 99 -5.70 11.93 11.90
CA TYR A 99 -7.03 11.35 12.12
C TYR A 99 -7.84 12.06 13.19
N ALA A 100 -7.24 12.84 14.08
CA ALA A 100 -7.95 13.75 14.95
C ALA A 100 -8.66 14.85 14.12
N GLU A 101 -7.98 15.45 13.13
CA GLU A 101 -8.60 16.41 12.21
C GLU A 101 -9.67 15.74 11.32
N VAL A 102 -9.40 14.52 10.84
CA VAL A 102 -10.41 13.74 10.10
C VAL A 102 -11.67 13.48 10.92
N TYR A 103 -11.53 13.30 12.24
CA TYR A 103 -12.68 13.15 13.13
C TYR A 103 -13.53 14.45 13.19
N GLU A 104 -12.92 15.63 13.15
CA GLU A 104 -13.67 16.89 13.06
C GLU A 104 -14.52 16.93 11.77
N LEU A 105 -13.94 16.55 10.62
CA LEU A 105 -14.71 16.39 9.38
C LEU A 105 -15.84 15.38 9.52
N ALA A 106 -15.58 14.24 10.19
CA ALA A 106 -16.60 13.21 10.39
C ALA A 106 -17.78 13.74 11.23
N LYS A 107 -17.54 14.62 12.19
CA LYS A 107 -18.61 15.32 12.95
C LYS A 107 -19.46 16.22 12.04
N GLU A 108 -18.82 16.95 11.13
CA GLU A 108 -19.55 17.77 10.15
C GLU A 108 -20.39 16.90 9.20
N ILE A 109 -19.82 15.81 8.69
CA ILE A 109 -20.51 14.84 7.81
C ILE A 109 -21.70 14.19 8.56
N ALA A 110 -21.53 13.78 9.80
CA ALA A 110 -22.60 13.20 10.61
C ALA A 110 -23.74 14.22 10.86
N GLY A 111 -23.39 15.52 10.92
CA GLY A 111 -24.31 16.61 11.31
C GLY A 111 -24.28 16.90 12.80
N GLY A 112 -23.23 16.46 13.48
CA GLY A 112 -22.98 16.65 14.90
C GLY A 112 -22.46 15.36 15.57
N GLU A 113 -21.65 15.54 16.58
CA GLU A 113 -21.02 14.44 17.32
C GLU A 113 -22.04 13.53 18.01
N GLN A 114 -23.20 14.06 18.38
CA GLN A 114 -24.31 13.31 19.01
C GLN A 114 -24.87 12.20 18.11
N TYR A 115 -24.62 12.24 16.80
CA TYR A 115 -25.04 11.19 15.85
C TYR A 115 -23.96 10.16 15.57
N ILE A 116 -22.74 10.34 16.10
CA ILE A 116 -21.66 9.38 15.99
C ILE A 116 -21.79 8.37 17.13
N ILE A 117 -21.75 7.09 16.78
CA ILE A 117 -21.80 5.96 17.72
C ILE A 117 -20.40 5.63 18.24
N SER A 118 -19.43 5.54 17.34
CA SER A 118 -18.04 5.19 17.66
C SER A 118 -17.10 5.75 16.59
N ALA A 119 -15.89 6.15 17.00
CA ALA A 119 -14.82 6.59 16.10
C ALA A 119 -13.49 6.05 16.61
N ILE A 120 -12.86 5.15 15.85
CA ILE A 120 -11.65 4.44 16.25
C ILE A 120 -10.66 4.43 15.09
N MET A 121 -9.47 4.95 15.35
CA MET A 121 -8.31 4.77 14.46
C MET A 121 -7.66 3.43 14.78
N HIS A 122 -7.54 2.57 13.78
CA HIS A 122 -6.75 1.35 13.88
C HIS A 122 -5.28 1.63 13.58
N ALA A 123 -4.41 1.06 14.40
CA ALA A 123 -2.96 1.13 14.30
C ALA A 123 -2.32 -0.24 14.59
N ASP A 124 -3.08 -1.31 14.41
CA ASP A 124 -2.72 -2.69 14.70
C ASP A 124 -2.75 -3.60 13.46
N GLU A 125 -2.84 -3.01 12.27
CA GLU A 125 -2.76 -3.74 11.00
C GLU A 125 -1.40 -3.55 10.36
N ARG A 126 -0.58 -4.62 10.32
CA ARG A 126 0.76 -4.58 9.74
C ARG A 126 0.71 -4.44 8.22
N ASN A 127 1.49 -3.51 7.67
CA ASN A 127 1.75 -3.45 6.24
C ASN A 127 2.96 -4.33 5.91
N ARG A 128 2.71 -5.60 5.57
CA ARG A 128 3.76 -6.60 5.35
C ARG A 128 4.74 -6.20 4.25
N ALA A 129 4.24 -5.70 3.12
CA ALA A 129 5.08 -5.34 1.99
C ALA A 129 6.06 -4.21 2.34
N MET A 130 5.60 -3.17 3.04
CA MET A 130 6.48 -2.09 3.50
C MET A 130 7.40 -2.55 4.62
N SER A 131 6.91 -3.34 5.57
CA SER A 131 7.74 -3.87 6.65
C SER A 131 8.93 -4.68 6.13
N GLU A 132 8.71 -5.51 5.09
CA GLU A 132 9.77 -6.29 4.46
C GLU A 132 10.73 -5.40 3.63
N ALA A 133 10.23 -4.36 2.97
CA ALA A 133 11.05 -3.46 2.18
C ALA A 133 11.97 -2.58 3.05
N LEU A 134 11.47 -2.14 4.21
CA LEU A 134 12.19 -1.26 5.13
C LEU A 134 12.98 -2.01 6.20
N GLY A 135 12.69 -3.31 6.43
CA GLY A 135 13.33 -4.13 7.44
C GLY A 135 12.86 -3.84 8.87
N GLU A 136 11.74 -3.14 9.04
CA GLU A 136 11.11 -2.81 10.33
C GLU A 136 9.60 -2.95 10.23
N ASP A 137 8.91 -3.04 11.37
CA ASP A 137 7.44 -3.17 11.39
C ASP A 137 6.76 -1.83 11.06
N VAL A 138 6.01 -1.83 9.97
CA VAL A 138 5.22 -0.70 9.48
C VAL A 138 3.75 -1.05 9.58
N TYR A 139 2.93 -0.11 10.05
CA TYR A 139 1.49 -0.31 10.27
C TYR A 139 0.65 0.55 9.33
N HIS A 140 -0.49 0.01 8.95
CA HIS A 140 -1.48 0.70 8.14
C HIS A 140 -2.50 1.38 9.04
N TYR A 141 -2.53 2.72 9.00
CA TYR A 141 -3.42 3.54 9.82
C TYR A 141 -4.69 3.89 9.05
N HIS A 142 -5.85 3.70 9.68
CA HIS A 142 -7.14 4.10 9.10
C HIS A 142 -8.17 4.37 10.21
N LEU A 143 -9.15 5.25 9.92
CA LEU A 143 -10.17 5.66 10.88
C LEU A 143 -11.53 5.10 10.48
N HIS A 144 -12.19 4.42 11.39
CA HIS A 144 -13.57 3.97 11.32
C HIS A 144 -14.48 4.91 12.12
N VAL A 145 -15.52 5.44 11.49
CA VAL A 145 -16.53 6.27 12.17
C VAL A 145 -17.91 5.73 11.86
N VAL A 146 -18.56 5.14 12.86
CA VAL A 146 -19.94 4.65 12.77
C VAL A 146 -20.89 5.74 13.26
N TYR A 147 -21.89 6.09 12.46
CA TYR A 147 -22.83 7.15 12.77
C TYR A 147 -24.23 6.86 12.23
N ILE A 148 -25.20 7.64 12.71
CA ILE A 148 -26.60 7.57 12.27
C ILE A 148 -26.83 8.64 11.19
N PRO A 149 -27.19 8.26 9.93
CA PRO A 149 -27.47 9.21 8.87
C PRO A 149 -28.80 9.91 9.08
N VAL A 150 -28.76 11.16 9.54
CA VAL A 150 -29.94 11.95 9.88
C VAL A 150 -30.13 13.14 8.95
N VAL A 151 -31.38 13.58 8.85
CA VAL A 151 -31.78 14.84 8.22
C VAL A 151 -32.82 15.53 9.10
N GLU A 152 -32.80 16.86 9.14
CA GLU A 152 -33.88 17.62 9.73
C GLU A 152 -35.13 17.50 8.86
N LYS A 153 -36.29 17.26 9.48
CA LYS A 153 -37.57 17.15 8.80
C LYS A 153 -38.65 17.89 9.54
N GLN A 154 -39.29 18.80 8.85
CA GLN A 154 -40.48 19.49 9.32
C GLN A 154 -41.71 18.61 9.10
N ILE A 155 -42.46 18.38 10.16
CA ILE A 155 -43.79 17.76 10.11
C ILE A 155 -44.83 18.84 10.13
N LEU A 156 -45.64 18.91 9.07
CA LEU A 156 -46.68 19.93 8.93
C LEU A 156 -48.00 19.45 9.52
N TRP A 157 -48.80 20.39 10.00
CA TRP A 157 -50.18 20.09 10.37
C TRP A 157 -50.95 19.60 9.13
N SER A 158 -51.70 18.52 9.33
CA SER A 158 -52.41 17.90 8.22
C SER A 158 -53.51 18.78 7.71
N LYS A 159 -53.89 18.60 6.45
CA LYS A 159 -55.07 19.27 5.82
C LYS A 159 -56.37 18.95 6.55
N ARG A 160 -56.41 17.92 7.42
CA ARG A 160 -57.56 17.52 8.22
C ARG A 160 -57.52 18.13 9.63
N CYS A 161 -56.58 19.02 9.95
CA CYS A 161 -56.54 19.70 11.22
C CYS A 161 -57.88 20.50 11.45
N LYS A 162 -58.44 20.38 12.66
CA LYS A 162 -59.68 21.10 13.00
C LYS A 162 -59.52 22.61 12.93
N ASP A 163 -58.38 23.09 13.37
CA ASP A 163 -57.98 24.49 13.22
C ASP A 163 -57.41 24.72 11.80
N GLU A 164 -58.16 25.45 11.00
CA GLU A 164 -57.79 25.72 9.62
C GLU A 164 -56.55 26.62 9.50
N SER A 165 -56.32 27.49 10.47
CA SER A 165 -55.17 28.41 10.48
C SER A 165 -53.84 27.66 10.63
N LEU A 166 -53.85 26.46 11.20
CA LEU A 166 -52.67 25.63 11.41
C LEU A 166 -52.35 24.74 10.21
N ARG A 167 -53.30 24.51 9.28
CA ARG A 167 -53.11 23.61 8.12
C ARG A 167 -51.92 24.01 7.27
N GLY A 168 -50.96 23.12 7.11
CA GLY A 168 -49.76 23.38 6.34
C GLY A 168 -48.67 24.16 7.05
N THR A 169 -48.90 24.63 8.27
CA THR A 169 -47.85 25.21 9.11
C THR A 169 -47.01 24.11 9.77
N VAL A 170 -45.79 24.43 10.23
CA VAL A 170 -44.92 23.49 10.93
C VAL A 170 -45.53 23.14 12.28
N LYS A 171 -45.77 21.82 12.48
CA LYS A 171 -46.23 21.25 13.74
C LYS A 171 -45.06 20.94 14.67
N GLU A 172 -44.04 20.29 14.12
CA GLU A 172 -42.83 19.88 14.86
C GLU A 172 -41.68 19.71 13.86
N THR A 173 -40.45 19.86 14.34
CA THR A 173 -39.24 19.52 13.59
C THR A 173 -38.59 18.32 14.26
N ILE A 174 -38.27 17.29 13.49
CA ILE A 174 -37.66 16.06 14.00
C ILE A 174 -36.33 15.79 13.29
N THR A 175 -35.39 15.18 13.98
CA THR A 175 -34.17 14.61 13.42
C THR A 175 -34.48 13.20 12.91
N GLN A 176 -34.82 13.10 11.62
CA GLN A 176 -35.23 11.83 11.03
C GLN A 176 -34.03 11.03 10.56
N VAL A 177 -33.94 9.76 10.94
CA VAL A 177 -33.01 8.81 10.32
C VAL A 177 -33.39 8.64 8.85
N SER A 178 -32.52 9.01 7.94
CA SER A 178 -32.80 8.93 6.49
C SER A 178 -31.54 8.97 5.65
N ARG A 179 -30.96 7.81 5.39
CA ARG A 179 -29.78 7.69 4.55
C ARG A 179 -30.00 8.20 3.12
N SER A 180 -31.15 7.86 2.52
CA SER A 180 -31.45 8.23 1.12
C SER A 180 -31.56 9.73 0.92
N LYS A 181 -32.01 10.47 1.93
CA LYS A 181 -32.08 11.95 1.87
C LYS A 181 -30.76 12.61 2.22
N LYS A 182 -30.04 12.08 3.22
CA LYS A 182 -28.71 12.56 3.58
C LYS A 182 -27.74 12.45 2.38
N TRP A 183 -27.81 11.35 1.66
CA TRP A 183 -26.94 11.02 0.52
C TRP A 183 -27.68 11.11 -0.82
N GLU A 184 -28.59 12.07 -0.96
CA GLU A 184 -29.26 12.31 -2.22
C GLU A 184 -28.26 12.77 -3.28
N SER A 185 -28.29 12.09 -4.45
CA SER A 185 -27.41 12.42 -5.57
C SER A 185 -27.74 13.81 -6.11
N LYS A 186 -26.74 14.69 -6.18
CA LYS A 186 -26.88 16.07 -6.66
C LYS A 186 -26.58 16.11 -8.17
N PRO A 187 -27.29 16.95 -8.96
CA PRO A 187 -26.95 17.14 -10.35
C PRO A 187 -25.55 17.77 -10.50
N VAL A 188 -24.82 17.34 -11.52
CA VAL A 188 -23.63 18.05 -11.98
C VAL A 188 -24.09 19.34 -12.63
N LEU A 189 -23.52 20.47 -12.22
CA LEU A 189 -23.86 21.78 -12.77
C LEU A 189 -22.78 22.21 -13.78
N ASP A 190 -23.19 22.93 -14.81
CA ASP A 190 -22.30 23.65 -15.73
C ASP A 190 -21.75 24.93 -15.08
N LYS A 191 -21.00 25.73 -15.85
CA LYS A 191 -20.41 27.01 -15.39
C LYS A 191 -21.45 28.07 -15.04
N ASP A 192 -22.64 27.92 -15.58
CA ASP A 192 -23.77 28.86 -15.38
C ASP A 192 -24.74 28.38 -14.29
N GLY A 193 -24.41 27.24 -13.62
CA GLY A 193 -25.21 26.68 -12.55
C GLY A 193 -26.39 25.82 -13.00
N ASN A 194 -26.50 25.49 -14.30
CA ASN A 194 -27.57 24.66 -14.83
C ASN A 194 -27.19 23.17 -14.76
N PRO A 195 -28.16 22.25 -14.50
CA PRO A 195 -27.91 20.83 -14.51
C PRO A 195 -27.43 20.31 -15.87
N MET A 196 -26.27 19.71 -15.91
CA MET A 196 -25.78 19.04 -17.11
C MET A 196 -26.66 17.83 -17.48
N LEU A 197 -26.93 17.65 -18.76
CA LEU A 197 -27.74 16.55 -19.28
C LEU A 197 -26.86 15.58 -20.08
N ASN A 198 -27.19 14.28 -19.98
CA ASN A 198 -26.58 13.24 -20.82
C ASN A 198 -27.21 13.26 -22.21
N ALA A 199 -26.71 12.42 -23.14
CA ALA A 199 -27.22 12.27 -24.51
C ALA A 199 -28.73 11.90 -24.60
N LYS A 200 -29.32 11.40 -23.49
CA LYS A 200 -30.74 11.05 -23.38
C LYS A 200 -31.58 12.13 -22.70
N GLY A 201 -31.04 13.33 -22.50
CA GLY A 201 -31.72 14.45 -21.83
C GLY A 201 -31.95 14.27 -20.33
N LYS A 202 -31.30 13.29 -19.68
CA LYS A 202 -31.38 13.08 -18.23
C LYS A 202 -30.27 13.83 -17.52
N LYS A 203 -30.55 14.38 -16.33
CA LYS A 203 -29.54 15.02 -15.49
C LYS A 203 -28.40 14.06 -15.17
N ILE A 204 -27.18 14.50 -15.37
CA ILE A 204 -25.99 13.81 -14.90
C ILE A 204 -25.90 14.05 -13.40
N LEU A 205 -25.85 12.95 -12.63
CA LEU A 205 -25.78 13.02 -11.16
C LEU A 205 -24.37 12.74 -10.70
N LYS A 206 -23.87 13.55 -9.77
CA LYS A 206 -22.62 13.31 -9.05
C LYS A 206 -22.91 12.34 -7.91
N SER A 207 -22.16 11.24 -7.83
CA SER A 207 -22.31 10.30 -6.74
C SER A 207 -21.90 10.95 -5.41
N SER A 208 -22.60 10.63 -4.34
CA SER A 208 -22.26 11.09 -2.98
C SER A 208 -20.84 10.70 -2.57
N TYR A 209 -20.37 9.54 -3.02
CA TYR A 209 -19.01 9.06 -2.78
C TYR A 209 -17.95 10.02 -3.36
N SER A 210 -18.11 10.48 -4.60
CA SER A 210 -17.17 11.43 -5.20
C SER A 210 -17.20 12.79 -4.50
N VAL A 211 -18.37 13.22 -3.99
CA VAL A 211 -18.48 14.44 -3.18
C VAL A 211 -17.71 14.30 -1.87
N LEU A 212 -17.92 13.19 -1.15
CA LEU A 212 -17.21 12.91 0.10
C LEU A 212 -15.69 12.90 -0.05
N GLN A 213 -15.18 12.34 -1.14
CA GLN A 213 -13.74 12.37 -1.41
C GLN A 213 -13.23 13.78 -1.68
N ASP A 214 -14.00 14.60 -2.42
CA ASP A 214 -13.67 16.02 -2.64
C ASP A 214 -13.68 16.79 -1.30
N ASP A 215 -14.70 16.59 -0.47
CA ASP A 215 -14.85 17.25 0.83
C ASP A 215 -13.69 16.89 1.77
N PHE A 216 -13.32 15.59 1.86
CA PHE A 216 -12.18 15.12 2.63
C PHE A 216 -10.87 15.77 2.16
N PHE A 217 -10.59 15.76 0.86
CA PHE A 217 -9.40 16.36 0.30
C PHE A 217 -9.30 17.87 0.61
N HIS A 218 -10.39 18.62 0.40
CA HIS A 218 -10.41 20.06 0.65
C HIS A 218 -10.30 20.39 2.14
N PHE A 219 -10.97 19.63 3.00
CA PHE A 219 -10.91 19.81 4.45
C PHE A 219 -9.48 19.64 4.96
N MET A 220 -8.83 18.53 4.60
CA MET A 220 -7.47 18.24 5.07
C MET A 220 -6.44 19.27 4.58
N ARG A 221 -6.56 19.72 3.33
CA ARG A 221 -5.71 20.82 2.84
C ARG A 221 -5.92 22.12 3.59
N ASN A 222 -7.16 22.45 3.94
CA ASN A 222 -7.48 23.64 4.73
C ASN A 222 -6.98 23.52 6.18
N ALA A 223 -6.94 22.30 6.74
CA ALA A 223 -6.36 22.01 8.04
C ALA A 223 -4.81 22.02 8.04
N GLY A 224 -4.17 22.28 6.90
CA GLY A 224 -2.72 22.41 6.80
C GLY A 224 -1.99 21.22 6.18
N TYR A 225 -2.67 20.12 5.86
CA TYR A 225 -2.10 18.94 5.19
C TYR A 225 -2.08 19.17 3.66
N THR A 226 -1.20 20.07 3.21
CA THR A 226 -1.21 20.60 1.83
C THR A 226 -0.72 19.65 0.77
N ASP A 227 -0.05 18.58 1.16
CA ASP A 227 0.52 17.53 0.33
C ASP A 227 -0.35 16.26 0.23
N VAL A 228 -1.51 16.26 0.91
CA VAL A 228 -2.51 15.20 0.71
C VAL A 228 -2.98 15.20 -0.74
N GLU A 229 -2.90 14.04 -1.37
CA GLU A 229 -3.38 13.84 -2.72
C GLU A 229 -4.78 13.23 -2.73
N ARG A 230 -5.61 13.72 -3.64
CA ARG A 230 -6.91 13.12 -3.88
C ARG A 230 -6.75 11.88 -4.76
N GLY A 231 -7.36 10.77 -4.36
CA GLY A 231 -7.44 9.59 -5.22
C GLY A 231 -8.05 9.88 -6.60
N GLU A 232 -7.70 9.08 -7.60
CA GLU A 232 -8.08 9.27 -9.01
C GLU A 232 -9.60 9.37 -9.17
N ARG A 233 -10.05 10.40 -9.93
CA ARG A 233 -11.47 10.62 -10.21
C ARG A 233 -11.95 9.66 -11.29
N GLY A 234 -13.03 8.93 -10.99
CA GLY A 234 -13.66 8.04 -11.96
C GLY A 234 -12.94 6.71 -12.13
N SER A 235 -12.01 6.38 -11.22
CA SER A 235 -11.51 5.00 -11.16
C SER A 235 -12.69 4.04 -11.09
N THR A 236 -12.76 3.16 -12.06
CA THR A 236 -13.73 2.04 -12.13
C THR A 236 -13.13 0.76 -11.60
N GLU A 237 -11.94 0.84 -11.02
CA GLU A 237 -11.34 -0.33 -10.37
C GLU A 237 -12.29 -0.82 -9.28
N GLU A 238 -12.74 -2.05 -9.45
CA GLU A 238 -13.55 -2.72 -8.43
C GLU A 238 -12.76 -2.74 -7.13
N HIS A 239 -13.42 -2.39 -6.04
CA HIS A 239 -12.83 -2.52 -4.72
C HIS A 239 -12.58 -3.99 -4.44
N LEU A 240 -11.36 -4.43 -4.69
CA LEU A 240 -10.91 -5.75 -4.28
C LEU A 240 -11.10 -5.88 -2.77
N THR A 241 -11.56 -7.03 -2.32
CA THR A 241 -11.49 -7.34 -0.90
C THR A 241 -10.03 -7.28 -0.46
N VAL A 242 -9.76 -6.99 0.81
CA VAL A 242 -8.40 -6.97 1.37
C VAL A 242 -7.63 -8.24 1.00
N THR A 243 -8.30 -9.40 1.04
CA THR A 243 -7.70 -10.69 0.67
C THR A 243 -7.35 -10.75 -0.82
N GLN A 244 -8.23 -10.30 -1.71
CA GLN A 244 -7.98 -10.28 -3.16
C GLN A 244 -6.84 -9.32 -3.51
N PHE A 245 -6.82 -8.12 -2.91
CA PHE A 245 -5.73 -7.16 -3.10
C PHE A 245 -4.38 -7.75 -2.67
N LYS A 246 -4.33 -8.40 -1.48
CA LYS A 246 -3.11 -9.04 -0.98
C LYS A 246 -2.64 -10.19 -1.87
N VAL A 247 -3.56 -11.04 -2.36
CA VAL A 247 -3.22 -12.11 -3.30
C VAL A 247 -2.64 -11.54 -4.58
N GLN A 248 -3.22 -10.48 -5.12
CA GLN A 248 -2.71 -9.83 -6.35
C GLN A 248 -1.33 -9.20 -6.12
N ALA A 249 -1.12 -8.53 -5.00
CA ALA A 249 0.18 -7.95 -4.63
C ALA A 249 1.27 -9.02 -4.47
N GLU A 250 0.95 -10.14 -3.81
CA GLU A 250 1.89 -11.26 -3.66
C GLU A 250 2.19 -11.97 -4.99
N GLN A 251 1.23 -12.07 -5.90
CA GLN A 251 1.48 -12.58 -7.25
C GLN A 251 2.46 -11.69 -8.02
N GLN A 252 2.24 -10.38 -8.01
CA GLN A 252 3.16 -9.42 -8.66
C GLN A 252 4.57 -9.49 -8.06
N ARG A 253 4.66 -9.63 -6.75
CA ARG A 253 5.94 -9.80 -6.05
C ARG A 253 6.62 -11.09 -6.45
N LEU A 254 5.90 -12.21 -6.49
CA LEU A 254 6.43 -13.50 -6.92
C LEU A 254 6.97 -13.44 -8.34
N GLU A 255 6.26 -12.80 -9.27
CA GLU A 255 6.71 -12.59 -10.64
C GLU A 255 8.01 -11.76 -10.70
N ALA A 256 8.09 -10.68 -9.92
CA ALA A 256 9.28 -9.84 -9.85
C ALA A 256 10.50 -10.61 -9.30
N VAL A 257 10.33 -11.35 -8.20
CA VAL A 257 11.39 -12.19 -7.60
C VAL A 257 11.81 -13.29 -8.55
N THR A 258 10.88 -13.96 -9.22
CA THR A 258 11.17 -14.99 -10.22
C THR A 258 12.00 -14.42 -11.36
N GLY A 259 11.69 -13.23 -11.85
CA GLY A 259 12.48 -12.52 -12.85
C GLY A 259 13.90 -12.20 -12.38
N GLN A 260 14.06 -11.74 -11.14
CA GLN A 260 15.37 -11.48 -10.55
C GLN A 260 16.23 -12.76 -10.41
N VAL A 261 15.62 -13.86 -9.99
CA VAL A 261 16.30 -15.17 -9.89
C VAL A 261 16.77 -15.63 -11.25
N ALA A 262 15.92 -15.58 -12.29
CA ALA A 262 16.29 -15.95 -13.64
C ALA A 262 17.46 -15.10 -14.17
N GLN A 263 17.46 -13.80 -13.93
CA GLN A 263 18.55 -12.90 -14.31
C GLN A 263 19.85 -13.22 -13.55
N ALA A 264 19.76 -13.53 -12.26
CA ALA A 264 20.93 -13.92 -11.46
C ALA A 264 21.52 -15.25 -11.93
N GLU A 265 20.70 -16.22 -12.29
CA GLU A 265 21.13 -17.51 -12.85
C GLU A 265 21.85 -17.30 -14.19
N GLN A 266 21.31 -16.45 -15.08
CA GLN A 266 21.97 -16.12 -16.36
C GLN A 266 23.33 -15.45 -16.12
N ASN A 267 23.41 -14.49 -15.22
CA ASN A 267 24.67 -13.81 -14.88
C ASN A 267 25.71 -14.81 -14.30
N LEU A 268 25.26 -15.78 -13.51
CA LEU A 268 26.13 -16.83 -12.97
C LEU A 268 26.70 -17.73 -14.08
N GLU A 269 25.89 -18.15 -15.03
CA GLU A 269 26.34 -18.95 -16.17
C GLU A 269 27.33 -18.19 -17.05
N ASP A 270 27.07 -16.92 -17.31
CA ASP A 270 27.97 -16.04 -18.07
C ASP A 270 29.33 -15.88 -17.35
N ALA A 271 29.30 -15.69 -16.02
CA ALA A 271 30.51 -15.60 -15.21
C ALA A 271 31.32 -16.93 -15.20
N LYS A 272 30.64 -18.09 -15.12
CA LYS A 272 31.27 -19.40 -15.24
C LYS A 272 31.95 -19.59 -16.61
N ALA A 273 31.26 -19.21 -17.70
CA ALA A 273 31.79 -19.30 -19.04
C ALA A 273 33.04 -18.40 -19.21
N ALA A 274 32.97 -17.17 -18.70
CA ALA A 274 34.10 -16.25 -18.71
C ALA A 274 35.32 -16.79 -17.92
N THR A 275 35.06 -17.36 -16.73
CA THR A 275 36.10 -17.96 -15.90
C THR A 275 36.75 -19.17 -16.59
N ALA A 276 35.96 -20.02 -17.23
CA ALA A 276 36.49 -21.15 -17.99
C ALA A 276 37.38 -20.72 -19.17
N LYS A 277 36.99 -19.65 -19.86
CA LYS A 277 37.78 -19.04 -20.96
C LYS A 277 39.09 -18.47 -20.44
N GLN A 278 39.08 -17.75 -19.33
CA GLN A 278 40.28 -17.20 -18.71
C GLN A 278 41.23 -18.32 -18.22
N LYS A 279 40.70 -19.43 -17.62
CA LYS A 279 41.50 -20.55 -17.22
C LYS A 279 42.23 -21.19 -18.39
N LYS A 280 41.56 -21.42 -19.53
CA LYS A 280 42.19 -21.98 -20.73
C LYS A 280 43.31 -21.07 -21.25
N LYS A 281 43.07 -19.74 -21.23
CA LYS A 281 44.10 -18.74 -21.65
C LYS A 281 45.29 -18.77 -20.71
N LEU A 282 45.08 -18.88 -19.41
CA LEU A 282 46.17 -19.00 -18.43
C LEU A 282 46.99 -20.28 -18.62
N GLU A 283 46.36 -21.41 -18.88
CA GLU A 283 47.03 -22.67 -19.17
C GLU A 283 47.90 -22.63 -20.42
N SER A 284 47.42 -21.92 -21.50
CA SER A 284 48.21 -21.72 -22.69
C SER A 284 49.44 -20.83 -22.43
N LEU A 285 49.27 -19.74 -21.70
CA LEU A 285 50.38 -18.83 -21.34
C LEU A 285 51.41 -19.51 -20.43
N GLN A 286 50.97 -20.39 -19.51
CA GLN A 286 51.87 -21.15 -18.68
C GLN A 286 52.72 -22.13 -19.50
N LYS A 287 52.13 -22.79 -20.51
CA LYS A 287 52.87 -23.63 -21.44
C LYS A 287 53.91 -22.87 -22.24
N GLU A 288 53.49 -21.70 -22.80
CA GLU A 288 54.42 -20.84 -23.56
C GLU A 288 55.56 -20.32 -22.67
N THR A 289 55.27 -19.90 -21.44
CA THR A 289 56.27 -19.44 -20.49
C THR A 289 57.25 -20.55 -20.11
N LYS A 290 56.75 -21.79 -19.93
CA LYS A 290 57.61 -22.93 -19.66
C LYS A 290 58.53 -23.24 -20.83
N ALA A 291 58.03 -23.23 -22.06
CA ALA A 291 58.80 -23.40 -23.28
C ALA A 291 59.87 -22.31 -23.43
N ALA A 292 59.52 -21.04 -23.24
CA ALA A 292 60.46 -19.92 -23.31
C ALA A 292 61.58 -20.01 -22.25
N LYS A 293 61.27 -20.43 -21.03
CA LYS A 293 62.28 -20.68 -20.00
C LYS A 293 63.25 -21.77 -20.38
N THR A 294 62.74 -22.86 -20.97
CA THR A 294 63.57 -23.97 -21.41
C THR A 294 64.55 -23.50 -22.51
N ILE A 295 64.11 -22.72 -23.49
CA ILE A 295 64.93 -22.13 -24.52
C ILE A 295 66.00 -21.19 -23.95
N ALA A 296 65.64 -20.31 -23.02
CA ALA A 296 66.52 -19.35 -22.39
C ALA A 296 67.66 -20.07 -21.59
N LEU A 297 67.33 -21.13 -20.85
CA LEU A 297 68.34 -21.93 -20.18
C LEU A 297 69.31 -22.61 -21.16
N THR A 298 68.78 -23.12 -22.26
CA THR A 298 69.62 -23.75 -23.30
C THR A 298 70.60 -22.76 -23.96
N VAL A 299 70.14 -21.54 -24.26
CA VAL A 299 70.99 -20.49 -24.80
C VAL A 299 72.11 -20.13 -23.82
N GLN A 300 71.76 -19.96 -22.54
CA GLN A 300 72.73 -19.66 -21.49
C GLN A 300 73.75 -20.75 -21.32
N ASP A 301 73.35 -22.04 -21.40
CA ASP A 301 74.23 -23.18 -21.31
C ASP A 301 75.23 -23.17 -22.51
N ILE A 302 74.76 -22.82 -23.71
CA ILE A 302 75.59 -22.79 -24.91
C ILE A 302 76.62 -21.61 -24.86
N GLU A 303 76.23 -20.46 -24.35
CA GLU A 303 77.09 -19.28 -24.23
C GLU A 303 78.31 -19.52 -23.33
N VAL A 304 78.20 -20.39 -22.34
CA VAL A 304 79.28 -20.71 -21.41
C VAL A 304 80.12 -21.90 -21.83
N MET A 305 79.71 -22.59 -22.91
CA MET A 305 80.46 -23.76 -23.41
C MET A 305 81.69 -23.35 -24.18
N GLY A 306 82.72 -24.11 -23.99
CA GLY A 306 83.97 -24.02 -24.73
C GLY A 306 85.01 -23.07 -24.17
N LYS A 307 86.27 -23.38 -24.43
CA LYS A 307 87.40 -22.52 -24.07
C LYS A 307 88.13 -22.02 -25.33
N LYS A 308 88.56 -20.79 -25.31
CA LYS A 308 89.36 -20.23 -26.42
C LYS A 308 90.67 -20.97 -26.49
N ALA A 309 91.01 -21.45 -27.67
CA ALA A 309 92.29 -22.14 -27.92
C ALA A 309 93.49 -21.23 -27.66
N THR A 310 94.61 -21.76 -27.17
CA THR A 310 95.81 -21.05 -26.79
C THR A 310 96.50 -20.42 -28.04
N PHE A 311 96.20 -20.97 -29.22
CA PHE A 311 96.65 -20.44 -30.53
C PHE A 311 95.50 -20.42 -31.52
N GLY A 312 95.24 -19.24 -32.11
CA GLY A 312 94.19 -19.04 -33.14
C GLY A 312 92.82 -18.58 -32.51
N ASN A 313 91.81 -18.41 -33.43
CA ASN A 313 90.46 -17.96 -33.04
C ASN A 313 89.44 -19.12 -32.80
N ASN A 314 89.92 -20.32 -32.61
CA ASN A 314 89.05 -21.52 -32.40
C ASN A 314 88.61 -21.65 -30.98
N ILE A 315 87.39 -22.15 -30.81
CA ILE A 315 86.82 -22.50 -29.53
C ILE A 315 86.89 -24.03 -29.45
N THR A 316 87.50 -24.58 -28.39
CA THR A 316 87.58 -26.00 -28.10
C THR A 316 86.49 -26.38 -27.12
N LEU A 317 85.69 -27.38 -27.47
CA LEU A 317 84.67 -27.96 -26.66
C LEU A 317 85.21 -29.25 -26.02
N THR A 318 84.84 -29.51 -24.81
CA THR A 318 85.00 -30.84 -24.17
C THR A 318 84.12 -31.87 -24.86
N PRO A 319 84.40 -33.16 -24.78
CA PRO A 319 83.51 -34.21 -25.31
C PRO A 319 82.06 -34.09 -24.77
N ASP A 320 81.88 -33.79 -23.47
CA ASP A 320 80.56 -33.63 -22.84
C ASP A 320 79.79 -32.40 -23.35
N GLU A 321 80.47 -31.29 -23.57
CA GLU A 321 79.89 -30.07 -24.18
C GLU A 321 79.47 -30.36 -25.63
N CYS A 322 80.27 -31.12 -26.38
CA CYS A 322 79.97 -31.52 -27.77
C CYS A 322 78.74 -32.44 -27.80
N ASP A 323 78.62 -33.41 -26.89
CA ASP A 323 77.48 -34.30 -26.80
C ASP A 323 76.21 -33.58 -26.32
N THR A 324 76.37 -32.56 -25.51
CA THR A 324 75.24 -31.70 -25.08
C THR A 324 74.72 -30.88 -26.24
N LEU A 325 75.59 -30.23 -27.04
CA LEU A 325 75.18 -29.51 -28.26
C LEU A 325 74.50 -30.43 -29.27
N LYS A 326 75.07 -31.67 -29.51
CA LYS A 326 74.36 -32.64 -30.37
C LYS A 326 72.97 -33.00 -29.90
N ARG A 327 72.80 -33.22 -28.58
CA ARG A 327 71.45 -33.46 -28.00
C ARG A 327 70.51 -32.31 -28.22
N TYR A 328 70.97 -31.03 -28.05
CA TYR A 328 70.14 -29.87 -28.29
C TYR A 328 69.74 -29.77 -29.74
N ALA A 329 70.68 -29.99 -30.68
CA ALA A 329 70.43 -30.03 -32.12
C ALA A 329 69.42 -31.11 -32.52
N VAL A 330 69.58 -32.32 -32.01
CA VAL A 330 68.68 -33.44 -32.33
C VAL A 330 67.28 -33.20 -31.79
N ASN A 331 67.13 -32.53 -30.65
CA ASN A 331 65.83 -32.21 -30.06
C ASN A 331 65.17 -30.94 -30.62
N GLY A 332 65.75 -30.34 -31.66
CA GLY A 332 65.20 -29.12 -32.28
C GLY A 332 65.20 -27.89 -31.37
N ILE A 333 66.19 -27.82 -30.46
CA ILE A 333 66.30 -26.73 -29.49
C ILE A 333 67.24 -25.63 -30.04
N ILE A 334 68.14 -25.97 -30.95
CA ILE A 334 69.04 -25.09 -31.71
C ILE A 334 69.03 -25.44 -33.20
#